data_fec4d988ad4463f60f88978832d751eb
#
_entry.id   fec4d988ad4463f60f88978832d751eb
#
_cell.length_a   1.000
_cell.length_b   1.000
_cell.length_c   1.000
_cell.angle_alpha   90.00
_cell.angle_beta   90.00
_cell.angle_gamma   90.00
#
_symmetry.space_group_name_H-M   'P 1'
#
loop_
_entity.id
_entity.type
_entity.pdbx_description
1 polymer ?
#
loop_
_entity_poly.entity_id
_entity_poly.type
_entity_poly.pdbx_seq_one_letter_code
_entity_poly.pdbx_strand_id
1 'polypeptide(L)'
;MNSASLAVAFGAVGIGLGFGLQNIFNNFVSGLILLFERPIQVRNVLEINGIWGVVKKINVRSTLVQTYDNASLIIPNSEFISQPVTNWSYKDPRVRRTINIGVAYGTEPELIRKEMLAMAQQHPKVLAVPAPVVHFADFGDSALIFQLYYHTTLDFGMISETEIRLQIDERFRELGIVIPFPQRDVHFHVAE
;
A
#
# COMPACT_ATOMS: atom_id res chain seq x y z
N MET A 1 42.27 -46.48 16.53
CA MET A 1 40.99 -45.86 16.28
C MET A 1 40.41 -46.50 15.04
N ASN A 2 39.17 -47.06 15.12
CA ASN A 2 38.57 -47.74 13.98
C ASN A 2 38.07 -46.68 12.96
N SER A 3 38.34 -46.92 11.66
CA SER A 3 37.87 -46.06 10.56
C SER A 3 36.36 -45.74 10.64
N ALA A 4 35.57 -46.68 11.14
CA ALA A 4 34.12 -46.49 11.39
C ALA A 4 33.84 -45.41 12.45
N SER A 5 34.57 -45.37 13.55
CA SER A 5 34.37 -44.35 14.61
C SER A 5 34.75 -42.93 14.11
N LEU A 6 35.78 -42.83 13.27
CA LEU A 6 36.11 -41.56 12.62
C LEU A 6 35.05 -41.10 11.63
N ALA A 7 34.50 -42.02 10.81
CA ALA A 7 33.44 -41.69 9.87
C ALA A 7 32.16 -41.19 10.61
N VAL A 8 31.78 -41.82 11.72
CA VAL A 8 30.67 -41.38 12.54
C VAL A 8 30.92 -39.98 13.14
N ALA A 9 32.14 -39.75 13.67
CA ALA A 9 32.50 -38.44 14.22
C ALA A 9 32.48 -37.33 13.17
N PHE A 10 33.07 -37.58 12.00
CA PHE A 10 33.00 -36.61 10.90
C PHE A 10 31.59 -36.38 10.37
N GLY A 11 30.77 -37.43 10.31
CA GLY A 11 29.35 -37.33 9.96
C GLY A 11 28.59 -36.45 10.95
N ALA A 12 28.76 -36.65 12.26
CA ALA A 12 28.13 -35.82 13.27
C ALA A 12 28.56 -34.36 13.21
N VAL A 13 29.86 -34.12 13.03
CA VAL A 13 30.37 -32.75 12.85
C VAL A 13 29.83 -32.12 11.57
N GLY A 14 29.75 -32.87 10.46
CA GLY A 14 29.20 -32.41 9.18
C GLY A 14 27.73 -31.99 9.31
N ILE A 15 26.91 -32.78 10.01
CA ILE A 15 25.50 -32.46 10.29
C ILE A 15 25.41 -31.21 11.16
N GLY A 16 26.22 -31.11 12.23
CA GLY A 16 26.23 -29.92 13.10
C GLY A 16 26.62 -28.64 12.37
N LEU A 17 27.65 -28.69 11.52
CA LEU A 17 28.03 -27.56 10.66
C LEU A 17 26.96 -27.23 9.64
N GLY A 18 26.29 -28.23 9.05
CA GLY A 18 25.21 -28.03 8.10
C GLY A 18 24.06 -27.23 8.72
N PHE A 19 23.62 -27.61 9.93
CA PHE A 19 22.60 -26.86 10.66
C PHE A 19 23.09 -25.45 11.06
N GLY A 20 24.34 -25.31 11.47
CA GLY A 20 24.92 -24.02 11.84
C GLY A 20 25.00 -23.02 10.67
N LEU A 21 25.22 -23.52 9.45
CA LEU A 21 25.35 -22.70 8.23
C LEU A 21 24.04 -22.56 7.45
N GLN A 22 22.98 -23.24 7.82
CA GLN A 22 21.71 -23.31 7.10
C GLN A 22 21.16 -21.92 6.74
N ASN A 23 21.14 -20.99 7.70
CA ASN A 23 20.62 -19.64 7.46
C ASN A 23 21.48 -18.85 6.50
N ILE A 24 22.80 -19.03 6.55
CA ILE A 24 23.72 -18.35 5.63
C ILE A 24 23.49 -18.85 4.20
N PHE A 25 23.39 -20.16 4.04
CA PHE A 25 23.17 -20.82 2.76
C PHE A 25 21.80 -20.44 2.17
N ASN A 26 20.73 -20.46 2.98
CA ASN A 26 19.39 -20.06 2.55
C ASN A 26 19.38 -18.61 2.03
N ASN A 27 20.00 -17.68 2.75
CA ASN A 27 20.08 -16.30 2.32
C ASN A 27 20.91 -16.11 1.05
N PHE A 28 21.98 -16.85 0.90
CA PHE A 28 22.81 -16.85 -0.31
C PHE A 28 22.03 -17.35 -1.53
N VAL A 29 21.39 -18.52 -1.42
CA VAL A 29 20.56 -19.10 -2.50
C VAL A 29 19.39 -18.17 -2.84
N SER A 30 18.72 -17.62 -1.84
CA SER A 30 17.66 -16.62 -2.05
C SER A 30 18.19 -15.39 -2.78
N GLY A 31 19.41 -14.93 -2.47
CA GLY A 31 20.05 -13.83 -3.19
C GLY A 31 20.27 -14.16 -4.68
N LEU A 32 20.66 -15.38 -5.01
CA LEU A 32 20.77 -15.84 -6.40
C LEU A 32 19.40 -15.86 -7.10
N ILE A 33 18.34 -16.36 -6.42
CA ILE A 33 16.98 -16.36 -6.96
C ILE A 33 16.53 -14.92 -7.25
N LEU A 34 16.72 -14.00 -6.32
CA LEU A 34 16.40 -12.58 -6.51
C LEU A 34 17.13 -11.97 -7.73
N LEU A 35 18.35 -12.39 -7.98
CA LEU A 35 19.16 -11.91 -9.10
C LEU A 35 18.67 -12.44 -10.45
N PHE A 36 18.25 -13.72 -10.51
CA PHE A 36 17.81 -14.37 -11.75
C PHE A 36 16.35 -14.08 -12.07
N GLU A 37 15.44 -14.28 -11.11
CA GLU A 37 13.99 -14.12 -11.32
C GLU A 37 13.53 -12.66 -11.20
N ARG A 38 14.28 -11.85 -10.47
CA ARG A 38 14.04 -10.41 -10.29
C ARG A 38 12.64 -10.04 -9.80
N PRO A 39 12.08 -10.73 -8.80
CA PRO A 39 10.78 -10.35 -8.24
C PRO A 39 10.83 -8.98 -7.56
N ILE A 40 12.01 -8.56 -7.11
CA ILE A 40 12.35 -7.22 -6.65
C ILE A 40 13.60 -6.72 -7.38
N GLN A 41 13.67 -5.41 -7.58
CA GLN A 41 14.81 -4.74 -8.23
C GLN A 41 15.17 -3.47 -7.47
N VAL A 42 16.39 -2.99 -7.67
CA VAL A 42 16.82 -1.69 -7.15
C VAL A 42 15.88 -0.60 -7.70
N ARG A 43 15.46 0.32 -6.84
CA ARG A 43 14.44 1.37 -7.03
C ARG A 43 12.99 0.89 -6.97
N ASN A 44 12.72 -0.40 -6.81
CA ASN A 44 11.34 -0.80 -6.55
C ASN A 44 10.87 -0.24 -5.20
N VAL A 45 9.59 0.14 -5.17
CA VAL A 45 8.89 0.53 -3.95
C VAL A 45 8.19 -0.70 -3.40
N LEU A 46 8.56 -1.07 -2.19
CA LEU A 46 8.05 -2.25 -1.50
C LEU A 46 7.26 -1.84 -0.26
N GLU A 47 6.28 -2.65 0.06
CA GLU A 47 5.63 -2.66 1.36
C GLU A 47 5.86 -4.03 2.01
N ILE A 48 6.47 -4.02 3.19
CA ILE A 48 6.88 -5.19 3.96
C ILE A 48 6.39 -5.00 5.39
N ASN A 49 5.44 -5.83 5.82
CA ASN A 49 4.83 -5.72 7.16
C ASN A 49 4.29 -4.31 7.46
N GLY A 50 3.69 -3.65 6.46
CA GLY A 50 3.16 -2.29 6.59
C GLY A 50 4.22 -1.17 6.51
N ILE A 51 5.49 -1.51 6.39
CA ILE A 51 6.58 -0.54 6.23
C ILE A 51 6.85 -0.32 4.74
N TRP A 52 6.77 0.92 4.30
CA TRP A 52 7.05 1.33 2.93
C TRP A 52 8.49 1.76 2.76
N GLY A 53 9.11 1.33 1.66
CA GLY A 53 10.49 1.71 1.38
C GLY A 53 10.92 1.42 -0.05
N VAL A 54 12.07 1.97 -0.41
CA VAL A 54 12.69 1.84 -1.73
C VAL A 54 13.90 0.92 -1.63
N VAL A 55 13.97 -0.08 -2.50
CA VAL A 55 15.13 -0.97 -2.60
C VAL A 55 16.34 -0.15 -3.05
N LYS A 56 17.37 -0.06 -2.22
CA LYS A 56 18.61 0.64 -2.53
C LYS A 56 19.67 -0.30 -3.09
N LYS A 57 19.78 -1.50 -2.53
CA LYS A 57 20.81 -2.46 -2.93
C LYS A 57 20.39 -3.88 -2.56
N ILE A 58 20.66 -4.82 -3.44
CA ILE A 58 20.54 -6.25 -3.19
C ILE A 58 21.97 -6.78 -3.04
N ASN A 59 22.32 -7.25 -1.84
CA ASN A 59 23.59 -7.88 -1.54
C ASN A 59 23.46 -9.40 -1.56
N VAL A 60 24.59 -10.09 -1.38
CA VAL A 60 24.66 -11.56 -1.44
C VAL A 60 23.70 -12.27 -0.47
N ARG A 61 23.52 -11.75 0.76
CA ARG A 61 22.69 -12.37 1.79
C ARG A 61 21.55 -11.51 2.31
N SER A 62 21.54 -10.22 1.96
CA SER A 62 20.53 -9.27 2.46
C SER A 62 20.27 -8.19 1.45
N THR A 63 19.06 -7.64 1.48
CA THR A 63 18.64 -6.50 0.68
C THR A 63 18.50 -5.28 1.57
N LEU A 64 19.01 -4.14 1.12
CA LEU A 64 18.91 -2.85 1.79
C LEU A 64 17.69 -2.10 1.22
N VAL A 65 16.72 -1.81 2.08
CA VAL A 65 15.54 -1.00 1.77
C VAL A 65 15.60 0.27 2.61
N GLN A 66 15.46 1.42 1.99
CA GLN A 66 15.35 2.70 2.67
C GLN A 66 13.89 3.07 2.82
N THR A 67 13.41 3.24 4.06
CA THR A 67 12.05 3.67 4.35
C THR A 67 11.84 5.14 3.99
N TYR A 68 10.58 5.57 3.88
CA TYR A 68 10.27 6.99 3.66
C TYR A 68 10.65 7.88 4.85
N ASP A 69 10.78 7.30 6.05
CA ASP A 69 11.32 7.99 7.24
C ASP A 69 12.85 8.06 7.26
N ASN A 70 13.49 7.71 6.11
CA ASN A 70 14.95 7.70 5.93
C ASN A 70 15.70 6.67 6.79
N ALA A 71 15.01 5.68 7.34
CA ALA A 71 15.65 4.56 8.02
C ALA A 71 16.16 3.51 7.02
N SER A 72 17.26 2.84 7.35
CA SER A 72 17.80 1.73 6.55
C SER A 72 17.34 0.39 7.14
N LEU A 73 16.50 -0.31 6.40
CA LEU A 73 16.00 -1.63 6.75
C LEU A 73 16.85 -2.69 6.02
N ILE A 74 17.54 -3.54 6.77
CA ILE A 74 18.38 -4.63 6.24
C ILE A 74 17.58 -5.92 6.39
N ILE A 75 17.15 -6.48 5.26
CA ILE A 75 16.27 -7.65 5.23
C ILE A 75 17.03 -8.85 4.69
N PRO A 76 17.06 -9.99 5.39
CA PRO A 76 17.60 -11.23 4.85
C PRO A 76 16.94 -11.60 3.53
N ASN A 77 17.71 -12.04 2.53
CA ASN A 77 17.17 -12.37 1.20
C ASN A 77 16.11 -13.48 1.26
N SER A 78 16.24 -14.41 2.21
CA SER A 78 15.28 -15.49 2.42
C SER A 78 13.87 -14.99 2.76
N GLU A 79 13.71 -13.82 3.38
CA GLU A 79 12.40 -13.24 3.69
C GLU A 79 11.61 -12.92 2.41
N PHE A 80 12.27 -12.44 1.36
CA PHE A 80 11.63 -12.13 0.08
C PHE A 80 11.15 -13.36 -0.70
N ILE A 81 11.67 -14.54 -0.35
CA ILE A 81 11.28 -15.81 -0.98
C ILE A 81 10.25 -16.57 -0.14
N SER A 82 10.35 -16.45 1.19
CA SER A 82 9.51 -17.20 2.13
C SER A 82 8.28 -16.45 2.61
N GLN A 83 8.24 -15.13 2.48
CA GLN A 83 7.14 -14.27 2.95
C GLN A 83 6.50 -13.49 1.79
N PRO A 84 5.20 -13.19 1.86
CA PRO A 84 4.58 -12.28 0.92
C PRO A 84 5.16 -10.86 1.05
N VAL A 85 5.55 -10.28 -0.07
CA VAL A 85 6.03 -8.90 -0.16
C VAL A 85 5.23 -8.19 -1.24
N THR A 86 4.68 -7.01 -0.94
CA THR A 86 3.98 -6.20 -1.94
C THR A 86 4.99 -5.34 -2.69
N ASN A 87 5.09 -5.54 -4.00
CA ASN A 87 5.91 -4.69 -4.88
C ASN A 87 4.99 -3.77 -5.70
N TRP A 88 4.94 -2.50 -5.31
CA TRP A 88 4.06 -1.49 -5.89
C TRP A 88 4.54 -0.94 -7.23
N SER A 89 5.77 -1.22 -7.63
CA SER A 89 6.39 -0.70 -8.86
C SER A 89 7.00 -1.78 -9.75
N TYR A 90 6.57 -3.05 -9.59
CA TYR A 90 7.21 -4.19 -10.27
C TYR A 90 7.19 -4.09 -11.81
N LYS A 91 6.00 -3.94 -12.40
CA LYS A 91 5.83 -3.82 -13.86
C LYS A 91 5.02 -2.61 -14.26
N ASP A 92 4.18 -2.16 -13.35
CA ASP A 92 3.20 -1.11 -13.60
C ASP A 92 3.19 -0.19 -12.36
N PRO A 93 3.63 1.07 -12.49
CA PRO A 93 3.63 2.01 -11.37
C PRO A 93 2.25 2.62 -11.10
N ARG A 94 1.21 2.20 -11.83
CA ARG A 94 -0.15 2.71 -11.61
C ARG A 94 -0.72 2.17 -10.32
N VAL A 95 -1.27 3.07 -9.51
CA VAL A 95 -1.95 2.74 -8.26
C VAL A 95 -3.37 3.27 -8.28
N ARG A 96 -4.30 2.49 -7.72
CA ARG A 96 -5.66 2.96 -7.47
C ARG A 96 -5.69 3.72 -6.16
N ARG A 97 -6.31 4.90 -6.17
CA ARG A 97 -6.61 5.69 -4.98
C ARG A 97 -8.11 5.75 -4.76
N THR A 98 -8.49 5.92 -3.50
CA THR A 98 -9.88 6.00 -3.08
C THR A 98 -10.07 7.21 -2.19
N ILE A 99 -11.04 8.07 -2.55
CA ILE A 99 -11.45 9.19 -1.71
C ILE A 99 -12.87 8.92 -1.25
N ASN A 100 -13.06 8.87 0.07
CA ASN A 100 -14.36 8.72 0.70
C ASN A 100 -14.86 10.10 1.13
N ILE A 101 -16.10 10.44 0.77
CA ILE A 101 -16.73 11.70 1.11
C ILE A 101 -18.15 11.42 1.61
N GLY A 102 -18.51 12.06 2.73
CA GLY A 102 -19.86 12.10 3.23
C GLY A 102 -20.49 13.46 2.95
N VAL A 103 -21.72 13.47 2.43
CA VAL A 103 -22.51 14.70 2.23
C VAL A 103 -23.83 14.62 2.99
N ALA A 104 -24.40 15.76 3.38
CA ALA A 104 -25.63 15.82 4.14
C ALA A 104 -26.81 15.15 3.41
N TYR A 105 -27.68 14.49 4.16
CA TYR A 105 -28.94 14.00 3.64
C TYR A 105 -29.76 15.14 3.02
N GLY A 106 -30.47 14.84 1.93
CA GLY A 106 -31.20 15.84 1.15
C GLY A 106 -30.38 16.44 0.01
N THR A 107 -29.08 16.17 -0.06
CA THR A 107 -28.24 16.53 -1.23
C THR A 107 -28.57 15.60 -2.39
N GLU A 108 -28.65 16.15 -3.62
CA GLU A 108 -28.91 15.37 -4.83
C GLU A 108 -27.73 14.45 -5.16
N PRO A 109 -27.88 13.10 -5.13
CA PRO A 109 -26.76 12.19 -5.31
C PRO A 109 -26.09 12.27 -6.67
N GLU A 110 -26.86 12.50 -7.75
CA GLU A 110 -26.31 12.60 -9.10
C GLU A 110 -25.47 13.86 -9.29
N LEU A 111 -25.80 14.96 -8.61
CA LEU A 111 -24.99 16.17 -8.59
C LEU A 111 -23.60 15.86 -8.00
N ILE A 112 -23.56 15.20 -6.84
CA ILE A 112 -22.30 14.82 -6.17
C ILE A 112 -21.46 13.93 -7.07
N ARG A 113 -22.08 12.89 -7.65
CA ARG A 113 -21.39 11.97 -8.55
C ARG A 113 -20.80 12.68 -9.75
N LYS A 114 -21.54 13.57 -10.38
CA LYS A 114 -21.10 14.34 -11.55
C LYS A 114 -19.94 15.28 -11.22
N GLU A 115 -20.04 16.03 -10.12
CA GLU A 115 -19.01 16.99 -9.72
C GLU A 115 -17.71 16.28 -9.34
N MET A 116 -17.77 15.24 -8.51
CA MET A 116 -16.58 14.47 -8.14
C MET A 116 -15.92 13.82 -9.36
N LEU A 117 -16.70 13.27 -10.28
CA LEU A 117 -16.19 12.65 -11.51
C LEU A 117 -15.51 13.70 -12.41
N ALA A 118 -16.12 14.87 -12.59
CA ALA A 118 -15.57 15.96 -13.40
C ALA A 118 -14.20 16.45 -12.84
N MET A 119 -14.11 16.63 -11.52
CA MET A 119 -12.84 17.01 -10.87
C MET A 119 -11.75 15.97 -11.08
N ALA A 120 -12.08 14.69 -10.92
CA ALA A 120 -11.09 13.62 -11.15
C ALA A 120 -10.65 13.54 -12.61
N GLN A 121 -11.58 13.68 -13.57
CA GLN A 121 -11.27 13.61 -15.00
C GLN A 121 -10.42 14.80 -15.50
N GLN A 122 -10.58 15.97 -14.90
CA GLN A 122 -9.83 17.17 -15.25
C GLN A 122 -8.47 17.26 -14.55
N HIS A 123 -8.24 16.43 -13.54
CA HIS A 123 -7.03 16.48 -12.75
C HIS A 123 -5.82 15.94 -13.52
N PRO A 124 -4.71 16.70 -13.68
CA PRO A 124 -3.60 16.35 -14.57
C PRO A 124 -2.83 15.08 -14.16
N LYS A 125 -2.91 14.70 -12.87
CA LYS A 125 -2.22 13.52 -12.33
C LYS A 125 -3.12 12.27 -12.29
N VAL A 126 -4.39 12.38 -12.71
CA VAL A 126 -5.33 11.26 -12.82
C VAL A 126 -5.22 10.66 -14.21
N LEU A 127 -5.13 9.33 -14.27
CA LEU A 127 -5.05 8.62 -15.54
C LEU A 127 -6.43 8.52 -16.18
N ALA A 128 -6.47 8.72 -17.49
CA ALA A 128 -7.70 8.56 -18.26
C ALA A 128 -8.12 7.08 -18.41
N VAL A 129 -7.14 6.17 -18.32
CA VAL A 129 -7.35 4.71 -18.43
C VAL A 129 -6.57 3.99 -17.35
N PRO A 130 -7.24 3.26 -16.45
CA PRO A 130 -8.70 3.14 -16.28
C PRO A 130 -9.34 4.47 -15.87
N ALA A 131 -10.52 4.75 -16.40
CA ALA A 131 -11.25 5.98 -16.09
C ALA A 131 -11.65 6.04 -14.60
N PRO A 132 -11.68 7.25 -14.01
CA PRO A 132 -12.20 7.42 -12.66
C PRO A 132 -13.69 7.06 -12.58
N VAL A 133 -14.11 6.55 -11.43
CA VAL A 133 -15.49 6.13 -11.16
C VAL A 133 -15.90 6.62 -9.80
N VAL A 134 -17.13 7.12 -9.69
CA VAL A 134 -17.75 7.51 -8.42
C VAL A 134 -18.91 6.58 -8.11
N HIS A 135 -18.86 5.97 -6.94
CA HIS A 135 -19.93 5.16 -6.39
C HIS A 135 -20.66 5.89 -5.27
N PHE A 136 -21.99 5.81 -5.28
CA PHE A 136 -22.78 6.03 -4.07
C PHE A 136 -22.65 4.74 -3.26
N ALA A 137 -21.90 4.80 -2.17
CA ALA A 137 -21.44 3.60 -1.49
C ALA A 137 -22.43 3.15 -0.39
N ASP A 138 -23.00 4.10 0.36
CA ASP A 138 -23.85 3.74 1.49
C ASP A 138 -24.68 4.95 1.99
N PHE A 139 -25.73 4.64 2.76
CA PHE A 139 -26.46 5.55 3.63
C PHE A 139 -25.85 5.45 5.04
N GLY A 140 -24.93 6.36 5.37
CA GLY A 140 -24.28 6.39 6.68
C GLY A 140 -25.16 7.04 7.75
N ASP A 141 -24.75 6.92 9.02
CA ASP A 141 -25.51 7.41 10.19
C ASP A 141 -25.86 8.91 10.10
N SER A 142 -25.01 9.71 9.47
CA SER A 142 -25.19 11.16 9.40
C SER A 142 -24.92 11.73 8.00
N ALA A 143 -24.64 10.88 7.01
CA ALA A 143 -24.25 11.33 5.67
C ALA A 143 -24.59 10.29 4.59
N LEU A 144 -24.76 10.77 3.35
CA LEU A 144 -24.71 9.95 2.15
C LEU A 144 -23.23 9.73 1.80
N ILE A 145 -22.78 8.48 1.67
CA ILE A 145 -21.35 8.14 1.49
C ILE A 145 -21.06 7.90 0.02
N PHE A 146 -20.08 8.63 -0.50
CA PHE A 146 -19.57 8.48 -1.86
C PHE A 146 -18.11 8.05 -1.85
N GLN A 147 -17.73 7.26 -2.85
CA GLN A 147 -16.38 6.79 -3.06
C GLN A 147 -15.93 7.12 -4.48
N LEU A 148 -14.88 7.94 -4.59
CA LEU A 148 -14.20 8.19 -5.85
C LEU A 148 -13.01 7.24 -5.95
N TYR A 149 -13.02 6.38 -6.98
CA TYR A 149 -11.89 5.56 -7.38
C TYR A 149 -11.24 6.17 -8.61
N TYR A 150 -9.92 6.31 -8.56
CA TYR A 150 -9.15 6.76 -9.70
C TYR A 150 -7.77 6.12 -9.70
N HIS A 151 -7.11 6.14 -10.86
CA HIS A 151 -5.75 5.65 -11.02
C HIS A 151 -4.80 6.82 -11.24
N THR A 152 -3.63 6.71 -10.65
CA THR A 152 -2.51 7.64 -10.80
C THR A 152 -1.20 6.85 -10.78
N THR A 153 -0.06 7.49 -10.98
CA THR A 153 1.22 6.83 -10.74
C THR A 153 1.60 6.89 -9.25
N LEU A 154 2.41 5.95 -8.84
CA LEU A 154 2.82 5.82 -7.43
C LEU A 154 3.40 7.12 -6.86
N ASP A 155 4.21 7.83 -7.66
CA ASP A 155 4.86 9.11 -7.26
C ASP A 155 3.85 10.22 -6.96
N PHE A 156 2.70 10.19 -7.61
CA PHE A 156 1.67 11.22 -7.46
C PHE A 156 0.49 10.80 -6.56
N GLY A 157 0.53 9.58 -6.03
CA GLY A 157 -0.60 9.03 -5.27
C GLY A 157 -1.09 9.93 -4.15
N MET A 158 -0.22 10.33 -3.23
CA MET A 158 -0.58 11.18 -2.07
C MET A 158 -0.87 12.62 -2.49
N ILE A 159 -0.11 13.14 -3.46
CA ILE A 159 -0.26 14.52 -3.94
C ILE A 159 -1.62 14.70 -4.63
N SER A 160 -1.94 13.81 -5.58
CA SER A 160 -3.23 13.85 -6.28
C SER A 160 -4.43 13.69 -5.33
N GLU A 161 -4.30 12.85 -4.33
CA GLU A 161 -5.34 12.64 -3.33
C GLU A 161 -5.61 13.90 -2.50
N THR A 162 -4.56 14.61 -2.10
CA THR A 162 -4.66 15.88 -1.39
C THR A 162 -5.26 16.97 -2.29
N GLU A 163 -4.75 17.11 -3.51
CA GLU A 163 -5.22 18.13 -4.47
C GLU A 163 -6.70 17.93 -4.81
N ILE A 164 -7.15 16.70 -5.06
CA ILE A 164 -8.57 16.41 -5.34
C ILE A 164 -9.44 16.69 -4.12
N ARG A 165 -9.01 16.33 -2.90
CA ARG A 165 -9.78 16.65 -1.68
C ARG A 165 -9.96 18.15 -1.49
N LEU A 166 -8.93 18.94 -1.76
CA LEU A 166 -9.02 20.41 -1.69
C LEU A 166 -9.98 20.96 -2.76
N GLN A 167 -9.92 20.46 -3.99
CA GLN A 167 -10.85 20.82 -5.04
C GLN A 167 -12.31 20.45 -4.69
N ILE A 168 -12.52 19.29 -4.10
CA ILE A 168 -13.85 18.86 -3.63
C ILE A 168 -14.37 19.83 -2.57
N ASP A 169 -13.56 20.17 -1.57
CA ASP A 169 -13.95 21.09 -0.51
C ASP A 169 -14.31 22.49 -1.05
N GLU A 170 -13.50 23.02 -1.95
CA GLU A 170 -13.76 24.30 -2.61
C GLU A 170 -15.06 24.27 -3.43
N ARG A 171 -15.22 23.25 -4.27
CA ARG A 171 -16.37 23.10 -5.14
C ARG A 171 -17.66 22.86 -4.36
N PHE A 172 -17.60 22.09 -3.28
CA PHE A 172 -18.77 21.85 -2.44
C PHE A 172 -19.22 23.13 -1.72
N ARG A 173 -18.28 23.96 -1.27
CA ARG A 173 -18.63 25.28 -0.72
C ARG A 173 -19.29 26.19 -1.76
N GLU A 174 -18.80 26.25 -3.00
CA GLU A 174 -19.44 27.02 -4.08
C GLU A 174 -20.86 26.57 -4.36
N LEU A 175 -21.13 25.28 -4.33
CA LEU A 175 -22.43 24.70 -4.61
C LEU A 175 -23.37 24.66 -3.39
N GLY A 176 -22.90 25.08 -2.21
CA GLY A 176 -23.68 24.99 -0.97
C GLY A 176 -23.88 23.55 -0.49
N ILE A 177 -23.04 22.61 -0.93
CA ILE A 177 -23.07 21.21 -0.50
C ILE A 177 -22.44 21.13 0.88
N VAL A 178 -23.17 20.56 1.84
CA VAL A 178 -22.72 20.46 3.23
C VAL A 178 -22.06 19.11 3.49
N ILE A 179 -20.85 19.13 4.03
CA ILE A 179 -20.21 17.97 4.68
C ILE A 179 -20.69 17.98 6.13
N PRO A 180 -21.55 17.03 6.54
CA PRO A 180 -22.26 17.14 7.81
C PRO A 180 -21.34 16.80 8.98
N PHE A 181 -21.59 17.46 10.11
CA PHE A 181 -21.16 16.98 11.41
C PHE A 181 -22.02 15.78 11.84
N PRO A 182 -21.60 15.01 12.85
CA PRO A 182 -22.46 13.97 13.43
C PRO A 182 -23.82 14.53 13.82
N GLN A 183 -24.91 13.94 13.29
CA GLN A 183 -26.28 14.35 13.55
C GLN A 183 -26.86 13.51 14.68
N ARG A 184 -27.64 14.13 15.57
CA ARG A 184 -28.36 13.45 16.65
C ARG A 184 -29.73 14.08 16.81
N ASP A 185 -30.79 13.26 16.78
CA ASP A 185 -32.11 13.67 17.15
C ASP A 185 -32.24 13.60 18.67
N VAL A 186 -32.62 14.73 19.30
CA VAL A 186 -32.76 14.82 20.74
C VAL A 186 -34.25 15.10 21.07
N HIS A 187 -34.91 14.14 21.70
CA HIS A 187 -36.28 14.29 22.16
C HIS A 187 -36.29 14.70 23.64
N PHE A 188 -36.78 15.90 23.91
CA PHE A 188 -36.95 16.39 25.28
C PHE A 188 -38.34 16.00 25.79
N HIS A 189 -38.40 15.26 26.89
CA HIS A 189 -39.62 15.04 27.65
C HIS A 189 -39.59 15.97 28.86
N VAL A 190 -40.56 16.91 28.91
CA VAL A 190 -40.77 17.71 30.10
C VAL A 190 -41.62 16.87 31.03
N ALA A 191 -41.11 16.54 32.23
CA ALA A 191 -41.91 15.93 33.28
C ALA A 191 -42.92 16.99 33.81
N GLU A 192 -44.21 16.65 33.81
CA GLU A 192 -45.25 17.44 34.47
C GLU A 192 -45.11 17.46 36.00
#